data_07b2e8a4cc85ff9797d3af8ff5a5a4ec
#
_entry.id   07b2e8a4cc85ff9797d3af8ff5a5a4ec
#
_cell.length_a   1.000
_cell.length_b   1.000
_cell.length_c   1.000
_cell.angle_alpha   90.00
_cell.angle_beta   90.00
_cell.angle_gamma   90.00
#
_symmetry.space_group_name_H-M   'P 1'
#
loop_
_entity.id
_entity.type
_entity.pdbx_description
1 polymer ?
#
loop_
_entity_poly.entity_id
_entity_poly.type
_entity_poly.pdbx_seq_one_letter_code
_entity_poly.pdbx_strand_id
1 'polypeptide(L)'
;MPKFLKIVYKMSEKETVKDIENTEAEAVGNKLENETADSKSNADEKVEEQSLEEQLNEALQNEKDKFLRLFAEFENYKKRTSKERLDLFKTASQDVMVALLPVLDDFDRAYQEISKSKEKELLKGVELISNKLKDTLKNKGLELIDVKSGDVFNADDHEAITQIPAPSEDLKGKIIDVIEFGYKLGDKVIRYPKVVVGN
;
A
#
# COMPACT_ATOMS: atom_id res chain seq x y z
N MET A 1 16.43 13.71 -10.03
CA MET A 1 16.99 14.09 -8.71
C MET A 1 16.98 15.62 -8.59
N PRO A 2 16.40 16.21 -7.55
CA PRO A 2 16.37 17.66 -7.39
C PRO A 2 17.78 18.22 -7.17
N LYS A 3 18.05 19.38 -7.75
CA LYS A 3 19.35 20.05 -7.73
C LYS A 3 19.95 20.26 -6.32
N PHE A 4 19.11 20.24 -5.30
CA PHE A 4 19.52 20.42 -3.90
C PHE A 4 20.33 19.23 -3.34
N LEU A 5 20.03 18.00 -3.75
CA LEU A 5 20.76 16.81 -3.30
C LEU A 5 22.18 16.72 -3.88
N LYS A 6 22.40 17.30 -5.08
CA LYS A 6 23.75 17.34 -5.69
C LYS A 6 24.68 18.36 -5.00
N ILE A 7 24.11 19.39 -4.37
CA ILE A 7 24.89 20.41 -3.66
C ILE A 7 25.38 19.87 -2.32
N VAL A 8 24.53 19.14 -1.59
CA VAL A 8 24.90 18.53 -0.30
C VAL A 8 25.94 17.43 -0.46
N TYR A 9 25.82 16.60 -1.53
CA TYR A 9 26.82 15.55 -1.83
C TYR A 9 28.17 16.13 -2.21
N LYS A 10 28.19 17.25 -2.92
CA LYS A 10 29.44 17.92 -3.36
C LYS A 10 30.13 18.74 -2.26
N MET A 11 29.41 19.12 -1.20
CA MET A 11 30.00 19.76 0.00
C MET A 11 30.62 18.72 0.94
N SER A 12 30.04 17.52 1.06
CA SER A 12 30.60 16.41 1.84
C SER A 12 31.94 15.89 1.30
N GLU A 13 32.13 15.84 -0.03
CA GLU A 13 33.41 15.40 -0.61
C GLU A 13 34.53 16.45 -0.48
N LYS A 14 34.19 17.73 -0.31
CA LYS A 14 35.22 18.80 -0.17
C LYS A 14 35.72 19.00 1.27
N GLU A 15 34.92 18.62 2.26
CA GLU A 15 35.36 18.68 3.67
C GLU A 15 36.26 17.51 4.06
N THR A 16 36.02 16.30 3.53
CA THR A 16 36.85 15.12 3.83
C THR A 16 38.24 15.16 3.20
N VAL A 17 38.48 15.93 2.13
CA VAL A 17 39.79 16.04 1.49
C VAL A 17 40.67 17.12 2.12
N LYS A 18 40.10 18.12 2.79
CA LYS A 18 40.88 19.17 3.48
C LYS A 18 41.41 18.75 4.86
N ASP A 19 40.72 17.83 5.53
CA ASP A 19 41.16 17.36 6.85
C ASP A 19 42.28 16.28 6.77
N ILE A 20 42.50 15.67 5.60
CA ILE A 20 43.57 14.67 5.41
C ILE A 20 44.90 15.32 5.03
N GLU A 21 44.91 16.49 4.35
CA GLU A 21 46.15 17.15 3.95
C GLU A 21 46.83 17.95 5.08
N ASN A 22 46.13 18.26 6.18
CA ASN A 22 46.72 19.06 7.30
C ASN A 22 47.35 18.18 8.41
N THR A 23 47.20 16.86 8.38
CA THR A 23 47.74 15.96 9.40
C THR A 23 49.10 15.33 9.04
N GLU A 24 49.55 15.46 7.78
CA GLU A 24 50.85 14.89 7.36
C GLU A 24 52.05 15.86 7.40
N ALA A 25 51.83 17.16 7.71
CA ALA A 25 52.90 18.17 7.68
C ALA A 25 53.58 18.47 9.03
N GLU A 26 53.11 17.92 10.16
CA GLU A 26 53.69 18.16 11.49
C GLU A 26 54.48 17.02 12.13
N ALA A 27 54.66 15.91 11.42
CA ALA A 27 55.31 14.69 11.99
C ALA A 27 56.76 14.49 11.62
N VAL A 28 57.48 15.51 11.06
CA VAL A 28 58.91 15.40 10.78
C VAL A 28 59.69 16.54 11.44
N GLY A 29 59.98 16.43 12.71
CA GLY A 29 60.84 17.38 13.38
C GLY A 29 60.85 17.25 14.91
N ASN A 30 61.27 16.16 15.47
CA ASN A 30 62.00 16.05 16.74
C ASN A 30 62.40 14.61 17.05
N LYS A 31 63.54 14.27 16.55
CA LYS A 31 64.22 13.05 17.01
C LYS A 31 65.64 13.46 17.37
N LEU A 32 65.90 13.67 18.60
CA LEU A 32 67.21 13.42 19.25
C LEU A 32 67.14 13.94 20.71
N GLU A 33 67.59 13.07 21.60
CA GLU A 33 67.86 13.30 23.02
C GLU A 33 66.72 13.02 24.02
N ASN A 34 66.59 11.79 24.49
CA ASN A 34 66.98 11.36 25.83
C ASN A 34 66.61 9.87 26.01
N GLU A 35 67.61 9.02 25.97
CA GLU A 35 67.59 7.69 26.62
C GLU A 35 67.75 7.89 28.09
N THR A 36 66.92 7.26 28.86
CA THR A 36 66.99 6.65 30.18
C THR A 36 65.81 7.06 31.09
N ALA A 37 65.17 6.02 31.54
CA ALA A 37 64.10 5.97 32.54
C ALA A 37 62.68 6.13 32.01
N ASP A 38 62.02 5.06 31.61
CA ASP A 38 60.80 4.57 32.24
C ASP A 38 60.17 3.41 31.46
N SER A 39 60.57 2.21 31.84
CA SER A 39 60.00 0.98 31.21
C SER A 39 58.77 0.45 31.96
N LYS A 40 58.05 1.32 32.72
CA LYS A 40 56.83 0.93 33.44
C LYS A 40 55.57 1.73 33.02
N SER A 41 55.72 2.92 32.40
CA SER A 41 54.55 3.71 31.99
C SER A 41 53.97 3.30 30.61
N ASN A 42 54.80 2.72 29.74
CA ASN A 42 54.39 2.34 28.38
C ASN A 42 53.51 1.09 28.27
N ALA A 43 53.38 0.30 29.36
CA ALA A 43 52.50 -0.89 29.36
C ALA A 43 51.06 -0.53 29.74
N ASP A 44 50.90 0.39 30.68
CA ASP A 44 49.58 0.82 31.14
C ASP A 44 48.90 1.75 30.11
N GLU A 45 49.64 2.69 29.47
CA GLU A 45 49.12 3.52 28.39
C GLU A 45 48.68 2.68 27.16
N LYS A 46 49.44 1.66 26.78
CA LYS A 46 49.05 0.76 25.65
C LYS A 46 47.84 -0.10 25.97
N VAL A 47 47.61 -0.48 27.23
CA VAL A 47 46.42 -1.25 27.64
C VAL A 47 45.19 -0.34 27.69
N GLU A 48 45.34 0.91 28.12
CA GLU A 48 44.24 1.91 28.09
C GLU A 48 43.87 2.31 26.67
N GLU A 49 44.85 2.52 25.76
CA GLU A 49 44.60 2.82 24.34
C GLU A 49 43.89 1.64 23.63
N GLN A 50 44.32 0.40 23.86
CA GLN A 50 43.65 -0.80 23.31
C GLN A 50 42.23 -0.94 23.83
N SER A 51 41.97 -0.67 25.10
CA SER A 51 40.64 -0.67 25.70
C SER A 51 39.76 0.41 25.11
N LEU A 52 40.28 1.60 24.79
CA LEU A 52 39.57 2.70 24.19
C LEU A 52 39.25 2.40 22.73
N GLU A 53 40.18 1.82 21.98
CA GLU A 53 39.92 1.40 20.58
C GLU A 53 38.86 0.30 20.50
N GLU A 54 38.85 -0.66 21.41
CA GLU A 54 37.82 -1.69 21.48
C GLU A 54 36.45 -1.10 21.77
N GLN A 55 36.35 -0.17 22.74
CA GLN A 55 35.08 0.53 23.05
C GLN A 55 34.57 1.36 21.87
N LEU A 56 35.47 2.09 21.18
CA LEU A 56 35.14 2.86 19.99
C LEU A 56 34.67 1.96 18.84
N ASN A 57 35.33 0.82 18.64
CA ASN A 57 34.95 -0.14 17.60
C ASN A 57 33.59 -0.78 17.90
N GLU A 58 33.31 -1.13 19.17
CA GLU A 58 32.03 -1.65 19.59
C GLU A 58 30.91 -0.60 19.43
N ALA A 59 31.16 0.65 19.83
CA ALA A 59 30.22 1.75 19.65
C ALA A 59 29.94 1.99 18.16
N LEU A 60 30.96 1.97 17.31
CA LEU A 60 30.84 2.14 15.87
C LEU A 60 30.05 0.98 15.23
N GLN A 61 30.27 -0.25 15.69
CA GLN A 61 29.51 -1.40 15.20
C GLN A 61 28.04 -1.30 15.62
N ASN A 62 27.78 -0.93 16.86
CA ASN A 62 26.41 -0.71 17.36
C ASN A 62 25.68 0.39 16.58
N GLU A 63 26.36 1.49 16.25
CA GLU A 63 25.77 2.56 15.44
C GLU A 63 25.55 2.12 13.99
N LYS A 64 26.45 1.33 13.40
CA LYS A 64 26.23 0.74 12.07
C LYS A 64 25.03 -0.19 12.06
N ASP A 65 24.85 -1.03 13.07
CA ASP A 65 23.71 -1.94 13.15
C ASP A 65 22.39 -1.19 13.35
N LYS A 66 22.39 -0.14 14.18
CA LYS A 66 21.25 0.77 14.30
C LYS A 66 20.91 1.46 12.99
N PHE A 67 21.93 1.96 12.28
CA PHE A 67 21.75 2.59 10.96
C PHE A 67 21.16 1.63 9.94
N LEU A 68 21.69 0.41 9.84
CA LEU A 68 21.19 -0.62 8.92
C LEU A 68 19.72 -0.98 9.23
N ARG A 69 19.39 -1.12 10.52
CA ARG A 69 18.01 -1.38 10.93
C ARG A 69 17.09 -0.23 10.58
N LEU A 70 17.49 1.01 10.90
CA LEU A 70 16.71 2.20 10.59
C LEU A 70 16.55 2.39 9.08
N PHE A 71 17.59 2.10 8.30
CA PHE A 71 17.52 2.14 6.84
C PHE A 71 16.51 1.12 6.30
N ALA A 72 16.53 -0.11 6.80
CA ALA A 72 15.57 -1.13 6.42
C ALA A 72 14.11 -0.74 6.79
N GLU A 73 13.92 -0.19 7.99
CA GLU A 73 12.62 0.34 8.44
C GLU A 73 12.14 1.50 7.54
N PHE A 74 13.05 2.40 7.15
CA PHE A 74 12.74 3.52 6.25
C PHE A 74 12.34 3.05 4.85
N GLU A 75 13.07 2.09 4.26
CA GLU A 75 12.70 1.52 2.95
C GLU A 75 11.35 0.80 3.00
N ASN A 76 11.08 0.06 4.07
CA ASN A 76 9.77 -0.57 4.30
C ASN A 76 8.65 0.47 4.46
N TYR A 77 8.89 1.53 5.22
CA TYR A 77 7.95 2.64 5.38
C TYR A 77 7.65 3.31 4.03
N LYS A 78 8.68 3.63 3.26
CA LYS A 78 8.56 4.25 1.94
C LYS A 78 7.74 3.39 0.97
N LYS A 79 8.01 2.08 0.93
CA LYS A 79 7.27 1.11 0.10
C LYS A 79 5.80 1.05 0.53
N ARG A 80 5.54 0.96 1.85
CA ARG A 80 4.18 0.93 2.41
C ARG A 80 3.42 2.20 2.09
N THR A 81 3.99 3.37 2.37
CA THR A 81 3.35 4.67 2.11
C THR A 81 3.05 4.89 0.64
N SER A 82 3.96 4.46 -0.26
CA SER A 82 3.69 4.51 -1.70
C SER A 82 2.51 3.64 -2.09
N LYS A 83 2.39 2.44 -1.52
CA LYS A 83 1.26 1.55 -1.77
C LYS A 83 -0.04 2.15 -1.21
N GLU A 84 -0.04 2.59 0.04
CA GLU A 84 -1.20 3.24 0.69
C GLU A 84 -1.68 4.46 -0.12
N ARG A 85 -0.75 5.26 -0.64
CA ARG A 85 -1.09 6.41 -1.50
C ARG A 85 -1.77 5.97 -2.80
N LEU A 86 -1.26 4.94 -3.47
CA LEU A 86 -1.88 4.40 -4.68
C LEU A 86 -3.28 3.84 -4.40
N ASP A 87 -3.45 3.13 -3.29
CA ASP A 87 -4.74 2.57 -2.89
C ASP A 87 -5.73 3.68 -2.53
N LEU A 88 -5.27 4.75 -1.86
CA LEU A 88 -6.08 5.93 -1.59
C LEU A 88 -6.57 6.60 -2.88
N PHE A 89 -5.70 6.76 -3.89
CA PHE A 89 -6.11 7.31 -5.18
C PHE A 89 -7.15 6.45 -5.90
N LYS A 90 -7.02 5.12 -5.83
CA LYS A 90 -7.98 4.19 -6.41
C LYS A 90 -9.35 4.28 -5.73
N THR A 91 -9.37 4.49 -4.41
CA THR A 91 -10.59 4.47 -3.59
C THR A 91 -11.13 5.85 -3.23
N ALA A 92 -10.46 6.95 -3.65
CA ALA A 92 -10.87 8.32 -3.33
C ALA A 92 -12.29 8.68 -3.79
N SER A 93 -12.80 8.03 -4.82
CA SER A 93 -14.16 8.22 -5.34
C SER A 93 -15.18 7.25 -4.75
N GLN A 94 -14.80 6.42 -3.76
CA GLN A 94 -15.67 5.36 -3.22
C GLN A 94 -17.02 5.90 -2.74
N ASP A 95 -17.03 6.98 -1.97
CA ASP A 95 -18.26 7.53 -1.39
C ASP A 95 -19.23 8.00 -2.47
N VAL A 96 -18.70 8.64 -3.52
CA VAL A 96 -19.50 9.07 -4.68
C VAL A 96 -20.04 7.86 -5.44
N MET A 97 -19.21 6.82 -5.63
CA MET A 97 -19.63 5.59 -6.31
C MET A 97 -20.76 4.91 -5.54
N VAL A 98 -20.60 4.75 -4.22
CA VAL A 98 -21.65 4.15 -3.37
C VAL A 98 -22.96 4.94 -3.44
N ALA A 99 -22.90 6.27 -3.44
CA ALA A 99 -24.08 7.12 -3.56
C ALA A 99 -24.77 7.01 -4.95
N LEU A 100 -24.05 6.60 -5.99
CA LEU A 100 -24.61 6.39 -7.34
C LEU A 100 -25.18 4.98 -7.56
N LEU A 101 -24.84 3.99 -6.73
CA LEU A 101 -25.35 2.62 -6.89
C LEU A 101 -26.88 2.53 -6.84
N PRO A 102 -27.60 3.20 -5.92
CA PRO A 102 -29.06 3.17 -5.92
C PRO A 102 -29.67 3.70 -7.22
N VAL A 103 -29.05 4.72 -7.83
CA VAL A 103 -29.50 5.24 -9.13
C VAL A 103 -29.33 4.20 -10.24
N LEU A 104 -28.25 3.42 -10.18
CA LEU A 104 -28.02 2.33 -11.13
C LEU A 104 -29.07 1.22 -10.98
N ASP A 105 -29.40 0.85 -9.72
CA ASP A 105 -30.43 -0.14 -9.41
C ASP A 105 -31.82 0.34 -9.87
N ASP A 106 -32.09 1.63 -9.74
CA ASP A 106 -33.36 2.24 -10.22
C ASP A 106 -33.46 2.20 -11.73
N PHE A 107 -32.33 2.40 -12.47
CA PHE A 107 -32.32 2.23 -13.92
C PHE A 107 -32.59 0.79 -14.34
N ASP A 108 -32.02 -0.20 -13.64
CA ASP A 108 -32.25 -1.61 -13.94
C ASP A 108 -33.71 -2.00 -13.64
N ARG A 109 -34.30 -1.49 -12.56
CA ARG A 109 -35.71 -1.68 -12.22
C ARG A 109 -36.63 -1.02 -13.24
N ALA A 110 -36.33 0.23 -13.64
CA ALA A 110 -37.10 0.94 -14.67
C ALA A 110 -37.04 0.20 -16.02
N TYR A 111 -35.88 -0.32 -16.41
CA TYR A 111 -35.73 -1.13 -17.62
C TYR A 111 -36.62 -2.36 -17.57
N GLN A 112 -36.66 -3.09 -16.44
CA GLN A 112 -37.51 -4.27 -16.27
C GLN A 112 -39.00 -3.92 -16.40
N GLU A 113 -39.45 -2.82 -15.78
CA GLU A 113 -40.84 -2.39 -15.86
C GLU A 113 -41.24 -1.94 -17.27
N ILE A 114 -40.42 -1.13 -17.95
CA ILE A 114 -40.68 -0.64 -19.31
C ILE A 114 -40.64 -1.79 -20.31
N SER A 115 -39.81 -2.84 -20.07
CA SER A 115 -39.74 -4.01 -20.94
C SER A 115 -41.06 -4.78 -21.03
N LYS A 116 -41.91 -4.68 -19.98
CA LYS A 116 -43.27 -5.25 -19.96
C LYS A 116 -44.26 -4.44 -20.80
N SER A 117 -43.93 -3.18 -21.11
CA SER A 117 -44.77 -2.28 -21.93
C SER A 117 -44.48 -2.48 -23.44
N LYS A 118 -45.36 -1.94 -24.29
CA LYS A 118 -45.18 -2.03 -25.76
C LYS A 118 -44.31 -0.91 -26.33
N GLU A 119 -43.79 -0.02 -25.50
CA GLU A 119 -43.05 1.18 -25.91
C GLU A 119 -41.57 0.91 -26.18
N LYS A 120 -41.28 0.28 -27.31
CA LYS A 120 -39.91 -0.15 -27.66
C LYS A 120 -38.92 1.01 -27.83
N GLU A 121 -39.37 2.20 -28.25
CA GLU A 121 -38.48 3.35 -28.43
C GLU A 121 -38.04 3.93 -27.09
N LEU A 122 -38.94 4.00 -26.10
CA LEU A 122 -38.64 4.44 -24.77
C LEU A 122 -37.67 3.46 -24.07
N LEU A 123 -37.89 2.15 -24.26
CA LEU A 123 -37.02 1.11 -23.76
C LEU A 123 -35.59 1.28 -24.27
N LYS A 124 -35.40 1.49 -25.58
CA LYS A 124 -34.06 1.75 -26.14
C LYS A 124 -33.40 3.00 -25.58
N GLY A 125 -34.17 4.07 -25.33
CA GLY A 125 -33.66 5.30 -24.74
C GLY A 125 -33.09 5.05 -23.32
N VAL A 126 -33.88 4.36 -22.50
CA VAL A 126 -33.44 4.01 -21.10
C VAL A 126 -32.25 3.07 -21.13
N GLU A 127 -32.26 2.06 -22.00
CA GLU A 127 -31.14 1.14 -22.18
C GLU A 127 -29.82 1.84 -22.51
N LEU A 128 -29.87 2.78 -23.46
CA LEU A 128 -28.69 3.55 -23.87
C LEU A 128 -28.14 4.41 -22.72
N ILE A 129 -29.02 5.02 -21.92
CA ILE A 129 -28.59 5.82 -20.74
C ILE A 129 -28.00 4.93 -19.67
N SER A 130 -28.64 3.81 -19.34
CA SER A 130 -28.15 2.84 -18.35
C SER A 130 -26.79 2.28 -18.75
N ASN A 131 -26.64 1.84 -20.01
CA ASN A 131 -25.37 1.31 -20.51
C ASN A 131 -24.26 2.37 -20.48
N LYS A 132 -24.56 3.61 -20.88
CA LYS A 132 -23.60 4.71 -20.82
C LYS A 132 -23.16 5.00 -19.37
N LEU A 133 -24.09 4.95 -18.42
CA LEU A 133 -23.75 5.12 -16.99
C LEU A 133 -22.87 3.97 -16.50
N LYS A 134 -23.24 2.71 -16.80
CA LYS A 134 -22.45 1.51 -16.45
C LYS A 134 -21.03 1.58 -17.01
N ASP A 135 -20.90 1.93 -18.28
CA ASP A 135 -19.59 2.05 -18.94
C ASP A 135 -18.76 3.19 -18.34
N THR A 136 -19.40 4.32 -18.01
CA THR A 136 -18.71 5.45 -17.37
C THR A 136 -18.16 5.07 -16.00
N LEU A 137 -18.97 4.39 -15.18
CA LEU A 137 -18.57 3.93 -13.85
C LEU A 137 -17.48 2.83 -13.94
N LYS A 138 -17.61 1.91 -14.91
CA LYS A 138 -16.60 0.90 -15.19
C LYS A 138 -15.25 1.52 -15.56
N ASN A 139 -15.25 2.55 -16.41
CA ASN A 139 -14.03 3.30 -16.78
C ASN A 139 -13.40 4.04 -15.58
N LYS A 140 -14.17 4.27 -14.51
CA LYS A 140 -13.68 4.81 -13.24
C LYS A 140 -13.25 3.74 -12.24
N GLY A 141 -13.26 2.47 -12.65
CA GLY A 141 -12.79 1.33 -11.85
C GLY A 141 -13.86 0.60 -11.06
N LEU A 142 -15.16 0.92 -11.29
CA LEU A 142 -16.26 0.16 -10.73
C LEU A 142 -16.41 -1.17 -11.47
N GLU A 143 -16.33 -2.29 -10.77
CA GLU A 143 -16.51 -3.62 -11.33
C GLU A 143 -17.70 -4.34 -10.68
N LEU A 144 -18.51 -4.99 -11.50
CA LEU A 144 -19.61 -5.83 -11.04
C LEU A 144 -19.06 -7.13 -10.44
N ILE A 145 -19.60 -7.54 -9.30
CA ILE A 145 -19.37 -8.87 -8.75
C ILE A 145 -20.35 -9.81 -9.44
N ASP A 146 -19.82 -10.72 -10.27
CA ASP A 146 -20.64 -11.65 -11.04
C ASP A 146 -21.21 -12.73 -10.11
N VAL A 147 -22.50 -12.64 -9.83
CA VAL A 147 -23.27 -13.59 -9.02
C VAL A 147 -24.53 -13.96 -9.77
N LYS A 148 -24.79 -15.26 -9.86
CA LYS A 148 -25.93 -15.81 -10.61
C LYS A 148 -26.78 -16.72 -9.73
N SER A 149 -28.04 -16.85 -10.11
CA SER A 149 -28.91 -17.89 -9.56
C SER A 149 -28.31 -19.28 -9.81
N GLY A 150 -28.23 -20.09 -8.77
CA GLY A 150 -27.60 -21.42 -8.77
C GLY A 150 -26.18 -21.46 -8.22
N ASP A 151 -25.52 -20.30 -8.02
CA ASP A 151 -24.22 -20.24 -7.39
C ASP A 151 -24.28 -20.61 -5.90
N VAL A 152 -23.19 -21.14 -5.38
CA VAL A 152 -23.09 -21.49 -3.95
C VAL A 152 -23.04 -20.20 -3.13
N PHE A 153 -23.87 -20.11 -2.09
CA PHE A 153 -23.82 -18.99 -1.16
C PHE A 153 -22.53 -19.02 -0.34
N ASN A 154 -21.84 -17.90 -0.29
CA ASN A 154 -20.69 -17.66 0.56
C ASN A 154 -20.92 -16.40 1.40
N ALA A 155 -20.89 -16.55 2.72
CA ALA A 155 -21.13 -15.43 3.65
C ALA A 155 -20.03 -14.35 3.63
N ASP A 156 -18.83 -14.69 3.13
CA ASP A 156 -17.73 -13.71 3.00
C ASP A 156 -17.91 -12.78 1.79
N ASP A 157 -18.64 -13.25 0.76
CA ASP A 157 -18.78 -12.55 -0.53
C ASP A 157 -20.20 -12.07 -0.81
N HIS A 158 -21.22 -12.61 -0.09
CA HIS A 158 -22.63 -12.36 -0.35
C HIS A 158 -23.39 -11.99 0.91
N GLU A 159 -24.35 -11.08 0.80
CA GLU A 159 -25.28 -10.70 1.86
C GLU A 159 -26.64 -11.39 1.65
N ALA A 160 -26.95 -12.38 2.47
CA ALA A 160 -28.26 -13.03 2.45
C ALA A 160 -29.32 -12.17 3.14
N ILE A 161 -30.31 -11.67 2.38
CA ILE A 161 -31.42 -10.87 2.96
C ILE A 161 -32.51 -11.79 3.51
N THR A 162 -32.82 -12.86 2.78
CA THR A 162 -33.87 -13.79 3.16
C THR A 162 -33.54 -15.19 2.69
N GLN A 163 -34.18 -16.17 3.37
CA GLN A 163 -34.13 -17.58 2.98
C GLN A 163 -35.55 -18.01 2.61
N ILE A 164 -35.67 -18.73 1.51
CA ILE A 164 -36.94 -19.29 1.06
C ILE A 164 -36.78 -20.81 0.85
N PRO A 165 -37.86 -21.59 0.97
CA PRO A 165 -37.80 -23.00 0.65
C PRO A 165 -37.26 -23.20 -0.77
N ALA A 166 -36.22 -24.03 -0.93
CA ALA A 166 -35.62 -24.30 -2.21
C ALA A 166 -36.65 -24.97 -3.16
N PRO A 167 -36.81 -24.44 -4.39
CA PRO A 167 -37.70 -25.08 -5.39
C PRO A 167 -37.30 -26.50 -5.76
N SER A 168 -36.03 -26.85 -5.58
CA SER A 168 -35.47 -28.19 -5.78
C SER A 168 -34.36 -28.45 -4.76
N GLU A 169 -34.10 -29.74 -4.47
CA GLU A 169 -33.05 -30.13 -3.53
C GLU A 169 -31.64 -29.63 -3.96
N ASP A 170 -31.40 -29.49 -5.27
CA ASP A 170 -30.16 -29.02 -5.84
C ASP A 170 -29.89 -27.52 -5.53
N LEU A 171 -30.90 -26.77 -5.13
CA LEU A 171 -30.82 -25.35 -4.81
C LEU A 171 -30.72 -25.07 -3.31
N LYS A 172 -30.66 -26.09 -2.47
CA LYS A 172 -30.41 -25.91 -1.04
C LYS A 172 -29.00 -25.38 -0.81
N GLY A 173 -28.88 -24.30 0.00
CA GLY A 173 -27.63 -23.61 0.27
C GLY A 173 -27.10 -22.80 -0.90
N LYS A 174 -27.88 -22.67 -1.98
CA LYS A 174 -27.51 -21.89 -3.17
C LYS A 174 -28.33 -20.60 -3.27
N ILE A 175 -27.83 -19.70 -4.07
CA ILE A 175 -28.47 -18.43 -4.43
C ILE A 175 -29.64 -18.74 -5.37
N ILE A 176 -30.85 -18.38 -4.96
CA ILE A 176 -32.05 -18.52 -5.77
C ILE A 176 -32.25 -17.30 -6.65
N ASP A 177 -32.06 -16.10 -6.04
CA ASP A 177 -32.25 -14.84 -6.75
C ASP A 177 -31.28 -13.79 -6.26
N VAL A 178 -30.97 -12.79 -7.09
CA VAL A 178 -30.11 -11.65 -6.80
C VAL A 178 -30.99 -10.40 -6.79
N ILE A 179 -31.17 -9.80 -5.61
CA ILE A 179 -32.02 -8.60 -5.43
C ILE A 179 -31.26 -7.33 -5.79
N GLU A 180 -30.01 -7.21 -5.31
CA GLU A 180 -29.12 -6.11 -5.64
C GLU A 180 -27.75 -6.64 -6.03
N PHE A 181 -27.19 -6.07 -7.10
CA PHE A 181 -25.86 -6.46 -7.54
C PHE A 181 -24.76 -5.93 -6.62
N GLY A 182 -23.72 -6.74 -6.41
CA GLY A 182 -22.50 -6.34 -5.71
C GLY A 182 -21.53 -5.60 -6.61
N TYR A 183 -20.73 -4.71 -6.02
CA TYR A 183 -19.72 -3.93 -6.74
C TYR A 183 -18.43 -3.83 -5.95
N LYS A 184 -17.30 -3.81 -6.67
CA LYS A 184 -15.97 -3.53 -6.15
C LYS A 184 -15.35 -2.34 -6.87
N LEU A 185 -14.47 -1.64 -6.17
CA LEU A 185 -13.69 -0.53 -6.71
C LEU A 185 -12.21 -0.89 -6.59
N GLY A 186 -11.58 -1.27 -7.69
CA GLY A 186 -10.30 -1.93 -7.67
C GLY A 186 -10.35 -3.26 -6.89
N ASP A 187 -9.50 -3.39 -5.87
CA ASP A 187 -9.45 -4.61 -5.04
C ASP A 187 -10.42 -4.57 -3.84
N LYS A 188 -11.12 -3.43 -3.63
CA LYS A 188 -12.00 -3.24 -2.46
C LYS A 188 -13.45 -3.45 -2.82
N VAL A 189 -14.16 -4.35 -2.11
CA VAL A 189 -15.62 -4.49 -2.17
C VAL A 189 -16.25 -3.24 -1.53
N ILE A 190 -17.11 -2.53 -2.28
CA ILE A 190 -17.84 -1.35 -1.83
C ILE A 190 -19.32 -1.63 -1.56
N ARG A 191 -19.86 -2.68 -2.16
CA ARG A 191 -21.20 -3.21 -1.87
C ARG A 191 -21.24 -4.71 -2.15
N TYR A 192 -21.66 -5.49 -1.18
CA TYR A 192 -21.90 -6.92 -1.37
C TYR A 192 -23.20 -7.16 -2.14
N PRO A 193 -23.27 -8.19 -2.99
CA PRO A 193 -24.52 -8.56 -3.65
C PRO A 193 -25.53 -9.08 -2.61
N LYS A 194 -26.75 -8.56 -2.68
CA LYS A 194 -27.85 -9.00 -1.82
C LYS A 194 -28.63 -10.10 -2.49
N VAL A 195 -28.68 -11.25 -1.84
CA VAL A 195 -29.18 -12.48 -2.43
C VAL A 195 -30.26 -13.16 -1.59
N VAL A 196 -31.09 -13.96 -2.25
CA VAL A 196 -32.03 -14.89 -1.64
C VAL A 196 -31.45 -16.28 -1.69
N VAL A 197 -31.42 -16.98 -0.57
CA VAL A 197 -30.81 -18.32 -0.44
C VAL A 197 -31.88 -19.38 -0.27
N GLY A 198 -31.67 -20.56 -0.86
CA GLY A 198 -32.53 -21.73 -0.70
C GLY A 198 -32.25 -22.46 0.63
N ASN A 199 -33.31 -22.75 1.38
CA ASN A 199 -33.24 -23.52 2.62
C ASN A 199 -33.79 -24.94 2.43
#